data_8e4d3694ce5cbe82e0c352a6725f86e5
#
_entry.id   8e4d3694ce5cbe82e0c352a6725f86e5
#
_cell.length_a   1.000
_cell.length_b   1.000
_cell.length_c   1.000
_cell.angle_alpha   90.00
_cell.angle_beta   90.00
_cell.angle_gamma   90.00
#
_symmetry.space_group_name_H-M   'P 1'
#
loop_
_entity.id
_entity.type
_entity.pdbx_description
1 polymer ?
#
loop_
_entity_poly.entity_id
_entity_poly.type
_entity_poly.pdbx_seq_one_letter_code
_entity_poly.pdbx_strand_id
1 'polypeptide(L)'
;MLIVLIIQRDISAGAGLAMTGKTVTRADLCEAVYQKVGLSRTESAALVELVLKEITDCLERGETVKLSSFGSFVVRKKGQRIGRNPKTGKEVPVSPRRVMVFKPSAILKHRINGGGDEHAPAS
;
A
#
# COMPACT_ATOMS: atom_id res chain seq x y z
N MET A 1 1.32 7.66 -12.40
CA MET A 1 0.29 7.42 -11.48
C MET A 1 -0.96 6.91 -12.09
N LEU A 2 -0.86 6.46 -13.28
CA LEU A 2 -1.99 5.85 -13.96
C LEU A 2 -2.54 4.67 -13.17
N ILE A 3 -1.66 3.84 -12.65
CA ILE A 3 -2.10 2.67 -11.91
C ILE A 3 -2.85 3.05 -10.64
N VAL A 4 -2.40 4.08 -9.97
CA VAL A 4 -3.09 4.55 -8.77
C VAL A 4 -4.48 5.04 -9.13
N LEU A 5 -4.59 5.74 -10.24
CA LEU A 5 -5.87 6.23 -10.69
C LEU A 5 -6.81 5.09 -11.07
N ILE A 6 -6.29 4.10 -11.73
CA ILE A 6 -7.07 2.95 -12.14
C ILE A 6 -7.57 2.18 -10.93
N ILE A 7 -6.71 1.98 -9.95
CA ILE A 7 -7.08 1.29 -8.74
C ILE A 7 -8.18 2.04 -8.01
N GLN A 8 -8.06 3.36 -7.95
CA GLN A 8 -9.08 4.17 -7.31
C GLN A 8 -10.42 4.06 -8.03
N ARG A 9 -10.37 4.01 -9.35
CA ARG A 9 -11.59 3.84 -10.10
C ARG A 9 -12.23 2.50 -9.84
N ASP A 10 -11.43 1.47 -9.82
CA ASP A 10 -11.95 0.14 -9.57
C ASP A 10 -12.57 0.03 -8.19
N ILE A 11 -11.95 0.65 -7.21
CA ILE A 11 -12.51 0.66 -5.88
C ILE A 11 -13.87 1.33 -5.89
N SER A 12 -13.98 2.45 -6.58
CA SER A 12 -15.25 3.14 -6.67
C SER A 12 -16.29 2.33 -7.40
N ALA A 13 -15.90 1.76 -8.50
CA ALA A 13 -16.83 0.97 -9.29
C ALA A 13 -17.21 -0.29 -8.56
N GLY A 14 -16.28 -0.85 -7.84
CA GLY A 14 -16.55 -2.09 -7.15
C GLY A 14 -17.27 -1.93 -5.84
N ALA A 15 -17.56 -0.71 -5.47
CA ALA A 15 -18.20 -0.50 -4.20
C ALA A 15 -19.49 -1.27 -4.08
N GLY A 16 -20.19 -1.39 -5.17
CA GLY A 16 -21.41 -2.13 -5.14
C GLY A 16 -21.22 -3.60 -4.91
N LEU A 17 -20.12 -4.12 -5.34
CA LEU A 17 -19.87 -5.51 -5.14
C LEU A 17 -19.30 -5.77 -3.82
N ALA A 18 -18.76 -4.79 -3.27
CA ALA A 18 -18.33 -4.80 -1.98
C ALA A 18 -17.90 -6.02 -1.47
N MET A 19 -17.09 -6.60 -1.96
CA MET A 19 -16.72 -7.82 -1.48
C MET A 19 -16.01 -7.66 -0.24
N THR A 20 -16.68 -7.42 0.79
CA THR A 20 -16.05 -7.32 2.06
C THR A 20 -15.26 -8.54 2.31
N GLY A 21 -14.10 -8.38 2.80
CA GLY A 21 -13.23 -9.50 3.11
C GLY A 21 -12.41 -9.99 1.95
N LYS A 22 -12.67 -9.47 0.78
CA LYS A 22 -11.88 -9.90 -0.36
C LYS A 22 -10.50 -9.26 -0.33
N THR A 23 -9.48 -10.06 -0.58
CA THR A 23 -8.13 -9.56 -0.69
C THR A 23 -7.84 -9.29 -2.17
N VAL A 24 -7.35 -8.10 -2.46
CA VAL A 24 -6.94 -7.76 -3.82
C VAL A 24 -5.50 -8.22 -3.98
N THR A 25 -5.27 -9.06 -4.98
CA THR A 25 -3.95 -9.62 -5.21
C THR A 25 -3.30 -8.94 -6.39
N ARG A 26 -2.04 -9.31 -6.64
CA ARG A 26 -1.34 -8.81 -7.81
C ARG A 26 -2.08 -9.17 -9.10
N ALA A 27 -2.65 -10.36 -9.15
CA ALA A 27 -3.42 -10.78 -10.33
C ALA A 27 -4.61 -9.86 -10.55
N ASP A 28 -5.26 -9.44 -9.48
CA ASP A 28 -6.38 -8.51 -9.59
C ASP A 28 -5.92 -7.16 -10.13
N LEU A 29 -4.76 -6.70 -9.72
CA LEU A 29 -4.22 -5.45 -10.25
C LEU A 29 -3.90 -5.58 -11.73
N CYS A 30 -3.34 -6.71 -12.13
CA CYS A 30 -3.04 -6.95 -13.54
C CYS A 30 -4.32 -6.95 -14.37
N GLU A 31 -5.35 -7.56 -13.85
CA GLU A 31 -6.63 -7.59 -14.55
C GLU A 31 -7.21 -6.19 -14.67
N ALA A 32 -7.12 -5.38 -13.63
CA ALA A 32 -7.62 -4.02 -13.67
C ALA A 32 -6.89 -3.20 -14.74
N VAL A 33 -5.57 -3.35 -14.83
CA VAL A 33 -4.80 -2.66 -15.85
C VAL A 33 -5.21 -3.13 -17.24
N TYR A 34 -5.37 -4.43 -17.40
CA TYR A 34 -5.79 -5.00 -18.68
C TYR A 34 -7.14 -4.42 -19.11
N GLN A 35 -8.09 -4.34 -18.20
CA GLN A 35 -9.41 -3.85 -18.51
C GLN A 35 -9.45 -2.37 -18.84
N LYS A 36 -8.57 -1.59 -18.24
CA LYS A 36 -8.70 -0.13 -18.35
C LYS A 36 -7.71 0.51 -19.30
N VAL A 37 -6.59 -0.12 -19.58
CA VAL A 37 -5.52 0.55 -20.31
C VAL A 37 -5.44 0.11 -21.76
N GLY A 38 -5.97 -1.05 -22.08
CA GLY A 38 -5.95 -1.51 -23.48
C GLY A 38 -4.67 -2.22 -23.87
N LEU A 39 -3.87 -2.62 -22.93
CA LEU A 39 -2.68 -3.41 -23.21
C LEU A 39 -3.05 -4.89 -23.24
N SER A 40 -2.15 -5.71 -23.75
CA SER A 40 -2.35 -7.15 -23.68
C SER A 40 -2.22 -7.61 -22.23
N ARG A 41 -2.63 -8.84 -21.95
CA ARG A 41 -2.51 -9.36 -20.60
C ARG A 41 -1.06 -9.46 -20.17
N THR A 42 -0.18 -9.87 -21.09
CA THR A 42 1.24 -9.95 -20.78
C THR A 42 1.82 -8.59 -20.49
N GLU A 43 1.45 -7.60 -21.29
CA GLU A 43 1.94 -6.24 -21.06
C GLU A 43 1.40 -5.65 -19.78
N SER A 44 0.16 -5.94 -19.47
CA SER A 44 -0.46 -5.44 -18.23
C SER A 44 0.24 -6.02 -17.01
N ALA A 45 0.54 -7.31 -17.04
CA ALA A 45 1.25 -7.94 -15.94
C ALA A 45 2.66 -7.36 -15.81
N ALA A 46 3.33 -7.13 -16.93
CA ALA A 46 4.68 -6.57 -16.89
C ALA A 46 4.66 -5.16 -16.33
N LEU A 47 3.65 -4.39 -16.66
CA LEU A 47 3.54 -3.02 -16.14
C LEU A 47 3.36 -3.01 -14.62
N VAL A 48 2.46 -3.85 -14.12
CA VAL A 48 2.24 -3.94 -12.68
C VAL A 48 3.52 -4.38 -11.98
N GLU A 49 4.21 -5.38 -12.53
CA GLU A 49 5.44 -5.84 -11.93
C GLU A 49 6.52 -4.77 -11.93
N LEU A 50 6.60 -4.00 -13.00
CA LEU A 50 7.57 -2.92 -13.07
C LEU A 50 7.34 -1.89 -11.96
N VAL A 51 6.09 -1.49 -11.76
CA VAL A 51 5.78 -0.50 -10.73
C VAL A 51 6.12 -1.04 -9.35
N LEU A 52 5.73 -2.28 -9.07
CA LEU A 52 6.00 -2.86 -7.76
C LEU A 52 7.51 -3.04 -7.54
N LYS A 53 8.22 -3.41 -8.59
CA LYS A 53 9.66 -3.57 -8.50
C LYS A 53 10.35 -2.24 -8.22
N GLU A 54 9.91 -1.17 -8.88
CA GLU A 54 10.51 0.14 -8.63
C GLU A 54 10.30 0.58 -7.19
N ILE A 55 9.12 0.34 -6.67
CA ILE A 55 8.85 0.67 -5.27
C ILE A 55 9.74 -0.16 -4.36
N THR A 56 9.85 -1.45 -4.63
CA THR A 56 10.68 -2.34 -3.83
C THR A 56 12.14 -1.92 -3.85
N ASP A 57 12.65 -1.61 -5.03
CA ASP A 57 14.05 -1.23 -5.17
C ASP A 57 14.36 0.05 -4.39
N CYS A 58 13.45 1.02 -4.43
CA CYS A 58 13.64 2.24 -3.67
C CYS A 58 13.65 1.97 -2.17
N LEU A 59 12.74 1.13 -1.72
CA LEU A 59 12.68 0.81 -0.29
C LEU A 59 13.90 0.03 0.16
N GLU A 60 14.43 -0.83 -0.70
CA GLU A 60 15.66 -1.53 -0.39
C GLU A 60 16.82 -0.58 -0.16
N ARG A 61 16.87 0.51 -0.90
CA ARG A 61 17.90 1.51 -0.73
C ARG A 61 17.64 2.43 0.47
N GLY A 62 16.53 2.24 1.15
CA GLY A 62 16.19 3.07 2.29
C GLY A 62 15.52 4.38 1.92
N GLU A 63 15.09 4.51 0.69
CA GLU A 63 14.45 5.74 0.23
C GLU A 63 12.96 5.72 0.51
N THR A 64 12.41 6.91 0.75
CA THR A 64 10.97 7.05 0.94
C THR A 64 10.30 7.09 -0.42
N VAL A 65 9.21 6.36 -0.56
CA VAL A 65 8.41 6.41 -1.79
C VAL A 65 7.14 7.18 -1.48
N LYS A 66 6.96 8.31 -2.12
CA LYS A 66 5.79 9.15 -1.93
C LYS A 66 4.91 9.10 -3.16
N LEU A 67 3.67 8.71 -2.98
CA LEU A 67 2.70 8.66 -4.06
C LEU A 67 1.61 9.66 -3.73
N SER A 68 1.52 10.72 -4.51
CA SER A 68 0.54 11.79 -4.27
C SER A 68 -0.87 11.24 -4.16
N SER A 69 -1.61 11.73 -3.21
CA SER A 69 -3.00 11.34 -2.99
C SER A 69 -3.19 9.92 -2.54
N PHE A 70 -2.13 9.16 -2.44
CA PHE A 70 -2.23 7.76 -1.99
C PHE A 70 -1.57 7.59 -0.64
N GLY A 71 -0.30 7.89 -0.54
CA GLY A 71 0.40 7.73 0.73
C GLY A 71 1.90 7.66 0.52
N SER A 72 2.58 7.29 1.57
CA SER A 72 4.03 7.19 1.53
C SER A 72 4.48 5.89 2.17
N PHE A 73 5.49 5.29 1.56
CA PHE A 73 6.15 4.13 2.16
C PHE A 73 7.48 4.61 2.73
N VAL A 74 7.68 4.41 4.01
CA VAL A 74 8.87 4.91 4.70
C VAL A 74 9.60 3.74 5.33
N VAL A 75 10.91 3.72 5.17
CA VAL A 75 11.74 2.70 5.80
C VAL A 75 12.31 3.30 7.07
N ARG A 76 12.16 2.63 8.17
CA ARG A 76 12.69 3.06 9.45
C ARG A 76 13.64 2.02 9.99
N LYS A 77 14.70 2.49 10.59
CA LYS A 77 15.62 1.61 11.29
C LYS A 77 15.18 1.50 12.73
N LYS A 78 15.06 0.28 13.20
CA LYS A 78 14.79 0.04 14.60
C LYS A 78 16.04 -0.55 15.21
N GLY A 79 16.54 0.11 16.26
CA GLY A 79 17.72 -0.38 16.93
C GLY A 79 17.40 -1.59 17.79
N GLN A 80 18.45 -2.14 18.36
CA GLN A 80 18.29 -3.24 19.29
C GLN A 80 17.46 -2.79 20.49
N ARG A 81 16.56 -3.63 20.89
CA ARG A 81 15.70 -3.31 22.03
C ARG A 81 15.35 -4.60 22.75
N ILE A 82 14.76 -4.47 23.91
CA ILE A 82 14.36 -5.62 24.70
C ILE A 82 12.87 -5.78 24.59
N GLY A 83 12.45 -6.92 24.10
CA GLY A 83 11.05 -7.28 24.05
C GLY A 83 10.72 -8.19 25.20
N ARG A 84 9.45 -8.49 25.35
CA ARG A 84 9.00 -9.38 26.42
C ARG A 84 8.12 -10.46 25.83
N ASN A 85 8.42 -11.68 26.20
CA ASN A 85 7.62 -12.79 25.73
C ASN A 85 6.28 -12.78 26.49
N PRO A 86 5.16 -12.63 25.80
CA PRO A 86 3.87 -12.53 26.49
C PRO A 86 3.48 -13.79 27.25
N LYS A 87 4.03 -14.93 26.88
CA LYS A 87 3.67 -16.17 27.56
C LYS A 87 4.46 -16.36 28.83
N THR A 88 5.71 -16.01 28.82
CA THR A 88 6.56 -16.28 29.99
C THR A 88 6.91 -14.99 30.74
N GLY A 89 6.66 -13.85 30.15
CA GLY A 89 7.07 -12.59 30.74
C GLY A 89 8.57 -12.34 30.69
N LYS A 90 9.30 -13.22 30.03
CA LYS A 90 10.74 -13.13 30.02
C LYS A 90 11.21 -12.11 29.01
N GLU A 91 12.24 -11.34 29.36
CA GLU A 91 12.81 -10.36 28.46
C GLU A 91 13.67 -11.06 27.43
N VAL A 92 13.51 -10.64 26.17
CA VAL A 92 14.25 -11.22 25.06
C VAL A 92 14.81 -10.08 24.22
N PRO A 93 16.09 -10.08 23.88
CA PRO A 93 16.64 -9.03 23.04
C PRO A 93 16.06 -9.15 21.62
N VAL A 94 15.72 -7.99 21.05
CA VAL A 94 15.21 -7.93 19.69
C VAL A 94 16.29 -7.31 18.81
N SER A 95 16.68 -8.00 17.76
CA SER A 95 17.75 -7.54 16.89
C SER A 95 17.41 -6.26 16.17
N PRO A 96 18.39 -5.43 15.86
CA PRO A 96 18.15 -4.27 15.02
C PRO A 96 17.66 -4.71 13.66
N ARG A 97 16.76 -3.95 13.07
CA ARG A 97 16.24 -4.28 11.74
C ARG A 97 15.62 -3.05 11.12
N ARG A 98 15.38 -3.14 9.83
CA ARG A 98 14.63 -2.12 9.13
C ARG A 98 13.19 -2.59 8.97
N VAL A 99 12.26 -1.66 9.09
CA VAL A 99 10.85 -1.96 8.89
C VAL A 99 10.29 -0.93 7.94
N MET A 100 9.25 -1.33 7.23
CA MET A 100 8.58 -0.45 6.31
C MET A 100 7.26 -0.04 6.92
N VAL A 101 6.93 1.25 6.85
CA VAL A 101 5.69 1.78 7.36
C VAL A 101 4.97 2.49 6.23
N PHE A 102 3.69 2.21 6.08
CA PHE A 102 2.88 2.90 5.09
C PHE A 102 2.06 3.98 5.80
N LYS A 103 2.16 5.21 5.30
CA LYS A 103 1.38 6.32 5.84
C LYS A 103 0.41 6.77 4.78
N PRO A 104 -0.88 6.52 4.97
CA PRO A 104 -1.86 6.94 3.96
C PRO A 104 -1.98 8.46 3.91
N SER A 105 -2.31 8.96 2.73
CA SER A 105 -2.52 10.39 2.57
C SER A 105 -3.85 10.80 3.21
N ALA A 106 -4.01 12.09 3.45
CA ALA A 106 -5.27 12.60 3.97
C ALA A 106 -6.42 12.29 3.02
N ILE A 107 -6.15 12.39 1.73
CA ILE A 107 -7.17 12.09 0.73
C ILE A 107 -7.59 10.63 0.80
N LEU A 108 -6.63 9.74 0.95
CA LEU A 108 -6.95 8.32 1.04
C LEU A 108 -7.74 8.02 2.30
N LYS A 109 -7.34 8.60 3.42
CA LYS A 109 -8.07 8.42 4.67
C LYS A 109 -9.52 8.88 4.54
N HIS A 110 -9.72 10.02 3.91
CA HIS A 110 -11.05 10.56 3.72
C HIS A 110 -11.89 9.62 2.88
N ARG A 111 -11.33 9.09 1.83
CA ARG A 111 -12.05 8.15 0.95
C ARG A 111 -12.41 6.86 1.67
N ILE A 112 -11.50 6.35 2.49
CA ILE A 112 -11.76 5.14 3.24
C ILE A 112 -12.92 5.34 4.22
N ASN A 113 -13.03 6.55 4.76
CA ASN A 113 -14.07 6.84 5.73
C ASN A 113 -15.34 7.35 5.09
N GLY A 114 -15.56 7.04 3.84
CA GLY A 114 -16.83 7.36 3.22
C GLY A 114 -16.85 8.68 2.51
N GLY A 115 -15.77 9.37 2.50
CA GLY A 115 -15.72 10.65 1.84
C GLY A 115 -16.54 11.70 2.49
N GLY A 116 -16.91 11.52 3.66
CA GLY A 116 -17.76 12.37 4.22
C GLY A 116 -17.31 13.43 4.90
N ASP A 117 -17.23 14.09 5.21
CA ASP A 117 -17.08 14.95 5.93
C ASP A 117 -16.53 15.55 6.57
N GLU A 118 -16.74 15.88 7.07
CA GLU A 118 -16.65 16.70 7.75
C GLU A 118 -15.52 16.99 8.18
N HIS A 119 -14.69 16.64 8.40
CA HIS A 119 -13.61 17.26 8.75
C HIS A 119 -12.57 16.45 8.38
N ALA A 120 -11.94 16.83 7.41
CA ALA A 120 -10.78 16.27 7.03
C ALA A 120 -9.83 16.48 8.09
N PRO A 121 -9.22 15.52 8.49
CA PRO A 121 -8.26 15.63 9.49
C PRO A 121 -7.13 16.43 9.00
N ALA A 122 -6.62 17.12 9.87
CA ALA A 122 -5.60 17.84 9.51
C ALA A 122 -4.49 16.99 9.41
N SER A 123 -4.03 16.49 9.13
CA SER A 123 -2.85 15.80 9.10
C SER A 123 -2.48 15.09 8.12
#